data_26e61ba095659dafb1f82933421c6c3b
#
_entry.id   26e61ba095659dafb1f82933421c6c3b
#
_cell.length_a   1.000
_cell.length_b   1.000
_cell.length_c   1.000
_cell.angle_alpha   90.00
_cell.angle_beta   90.00
_cell.angle_gamma   90.00
#
_symmetry.space_group_name_H-M   'P 1'
#
loop_
_entity.id
_entity.type
_entity.pdbx_description
1 polymer ?
#
loop_
_entity_poly.entity_id
_entity_poly.type
_entity_poly.pdbx_seq_one_letter_code
_entity_poly.pdbx_strand_id
1 'polypeptide(L)'
;MDYFANMSWQDWIKDIIDILIVTYIIYHLILLVRGTRAIQLLKGLLVLVLIWAVSTWFDLYTLKWLMNQMFTFGVVAIFIIFQPELRRALEQLGRGKLFNRGIADEEEFAREIGEIIKALNYLSRRKIGALIVFERNTGINEYTESGIPIQSVITSQLLINIFIPNTPLHDGAVIIQGHKITAAACYLPLSENPFISKELGTRHRAAIGISEVGDAVSIVVSEETGQISLAIDGQVVRDIKEESLISKLYEELGPDSSPNEKRKSFWRTKEAGKKNG
;
A
#
# COMPACT_ATOMS: atom_id res chain seq x y z
N MET A 1 19.76 3.28 48.25
CA MET A 1 18.74 2.26 48.58
C MET A 1 17.44 2.86 49.10
N ASP A 2 17.33 4.20 49.17
CA ASP A 2 16.19 4.89 49.81
C ASP A 2 15.00 5.19 48.88
N TYR A 3 15.13 4.86 47.59
CA TYR A 3 14.06 5.11 46.62
C TYR A 3 12.87 4.12 46.77
N PHE A 4 13.15 2.92 47.27
CA PHE A 4 12.12 1.87 47.42
C PHE A 4 11.37 1.91 48.77
N ALA A 5 11.86 2.64 49.74
CA ALA A 5 11.28 2.64 51.10
C ALA A 5 10.09 3.60 51.29
N ASN A 6 9.90 4.58 50.37
CA ASN A 6 8.84 5.60 50.44
C ASN A 6 7.81 5.55 49.29
N MET A 7 7.79 4.44 48.52
CA MET A 7 6.84 4.32 47.41
C MET A 7 5.42 4.01 47.92
N SER A 8 4.49 4.91 47.60
CA SER A 8 3.06 4.70 47.82
C SER A 8 2.53 3.60 46.86
N TRP A 9 1.48 2.88 47.28
CA TRP A 9 0.78 1.90 46.42
C TRP A 9 0.41 2.47 45.07
N GLN A 10 0.13 3.77 45.00
CA GLN A 10 -0.20 4.48 43.77
C GLN A 10 0.98 4.63 42.81
N ASP A 11 2.21 4.70 43.32
CA ASP A 11 3.42 4.82 42.51
C ASP A 11 3.79 3.46 41.89
N TRP A 12 3.59 2.35 42.62
CA TRP A 12 3.73 0.99 42.08
C TRP A 12 2.76 0.71 40.90
N ILE A 13 1.51 1.18 41.00
CA ILE A 13 0.53 1.01 39.94
C ILE A 13 0.92 1.83 38.70
N LYS A 14 1.42 3.06 38.88
CA LYS A 14 1.90 3.90 37.76
C LYS A 14 3.10 3.27 37.07
N ASP A 15 4.08 2.77 37.80
CA ASP A 15 5.27 2.12 37.25
C ASP A 15 4.93 0.85 36.48
N ILE A 16 4.00 0.03 36.99
CA ILE A 16 3.50 -1.16 36.28
C ILE A 16 2.79 -0.77 34.98
N ILE A 17 1.94 0.26 35.01
CA ILE A 17 1.23 0.74 33.83
C ILE A 17 2.22 1.29 32.80
N ASP A 18 3.21 2.06 33.24
CA ASP A 18 4.25 2.62 32.37
C ASP A 18 5.06 1.51 31.67
N ILE A 19 5.52 0.51 32.43
CA ILE A 19 6.22 -0.65 31.90
C ILE A 19 5.35 -1.42 30.90
N LEU A 20 4.05 -1.60 31.17
CA LEU A 20 3.12 -2.28 30.28
C LEU A 20 2.91 -1.50 28.98
N ILE A 21 2.74 -0.17 29.07
CA ILE A 21 2.58 0.70 27.89
C ILE A 21 3.84 0.66 27.03
N VAL A 22 5.02 0.81 27.64
CA VAL A 22 6.30 0.77 26.91
C VAL A 22 6.51 -0.60 26.28
N THR A 23 6.22 -1.68 27.00
CA THR A 23 6.33 -3.06 26.48
C THR A 23 5.37 -3.28 25.30
N TYR A 24 4.14 -2.79 25.39
CA TYR A 24 3.14 -2.87 24.32
C TYR A 24 3.60 -2.09 23.07
N ILE A 25 4.09 -0.87 23.26
CA ILE A 25 4.62 -0.04 22.16
C ILE A 25 5.81 -0.73 21.48
N ILE A 26 6.77 -1.21 22.26
CA ILE A 26 7.96 -1.92 21.73
C ILE A 26 7.56 -3.20 21.01
N TYR A 27 6.64 -3.98 21.56
CA TYR A 27 6.13 -5.20 20.93
C TYR A 27 5.49 -4.91 19.57
N HIS A 28 4.62 -3.89 19.47
CA HIS A 28 4.02 -3.49 18.21
C HIS A 28 5.03 -2.93 17.21
N LEU A 29 6.04 -2.20 17.70
CA LEU A 29 7.11 -1.67 16.85
C LEU A 29 7.95 -2.82 16.24
N ILE A 30 8.28 -3.84 17.04
CA ILE A 30 8.99 -5.04 16.55
C ILE A 30 8.15 -5.81 15.53
N LEU A 31 6.83 -5.94 15.75
CA LEU A 31 5.92 -6.60 14.83
C LEU A 31 5.83 -5.85 13.49
N LEU A 32 5.80 -4.53 13.52
CA LEU A 32 5.75 -3.67 12.33
C LEU A 32 7.01 -3.81 11.46
N VAL A 33 8.16 -3.97 12.11
CA VAL A 33 9.47 -4.07 11.43
C VAL A 33 9.75 -5.50 10.97
N ARG A 34 9.06 -6.51 11.52
CA ARG A 34 9.28 -7.94 11.24
C ARG A 34 8.96 -8.27 9.77
N GLY A 35 9.96 -8.77 9.04
CA GLY A 35 9.84 -9.14 7.63
C GLY A 35 10.33 -8.08 6.63
N THR A 36 10.77 -6.92 7.11
CA THR A 36 11.27 -5.85 6.25
C THR A 36 12.80 -5.81 6.16
N ARG A 37 13.34 -5.10 5.15
CA ARG A 37 14.78 -4.81 5.04
C ARG A 37 15.34 -4.08 6.27
N ALA A 38 14.47 -3.42 7.04
CA ALA A 38 14.84 -2.72 8.28
C ALA A 38 15.42 -3.65 9.35
N ILE A 39 15.02 -4.93 9.44
CA ILE A 39 15.63 -5.90 10.38
C ILE A 39 17.10 -6.15 10.04
N GLN A 40 17.45 -6.22 8.77
CA GLN A 40 18.85 -6.43 8.36
C GLN A 40 19.72 -5.24 8.74
N LEU A 41 19.20 -4.01 8.53
CA LEU A 41 19.86 -2.77 8.95
C LEU A 41 20.00 -2.69 10.48
N LEU A 42 18.95 -3.04 11.22
CA LEU A 42 18.98 -3.05 12.69
C LEU A 42 20.02 -4.04 13.25
N LYS A 43 20.13 -5.24 12.66
CA LYS A 43 21.18 -6.20 13.01
C LYS A 43 22.58 -5.65 12.74
N GLY A 44 22.78 -4.99 11.59
CA GLY A 44 24.05 -4.33 11.28
C GLY A 44 24.40 -3.23 12.27
N LEU A 45 23.43 -2.39 12.63
CA LEU A 45 23.61 -1.34 13.64
C LEU A 45 23.95 -1.91 15.02
N LEU A 46 23.29 -3.00 15.44
CA LEU A 46 23.56 -3.67 16.70
C LEU A 46 25.01 -4.18 16.77
N VAL A 47 25.52 -4.75 15.69
CA VAL A 47 26.93 -5.19 15.61
C VAL A 47 27.88 -3.99 15.77
N LEU A 48 27.61 -2.86 15.14
CA LEU A 48 28.43 -1.64 15.30
C LEU A 48 28.39 -1.12 16.74
N VAL A 49 27.24 -1.12 17.39
CA VAL A 49 27.11 -0.73 18.81
C VAL A 49 27.88 -1.67 19.72
N LEU A 50 27.85 -2.99 19.47
CA LEU A 50 28.63 -3.97 20.24
C LEU A 50 30.14 -3.74 20.07
N ILE A 51 30.61 -3.51 18.85
CA ILE A 51 32.03 -3.20 18.60
C ILE A 51 32.43 -1.91 19.32
N TRP A 52 31.60 -0.88 19.29
CA TRP A 52 31.84 0.37 20.01
C TRP A 52 31.90 0.15 21.53
N ALA A 53 30.99 -0.64 22.10
CA ALA A 53 30.94 -0.96 23.52
C ALA A 53 32.22 -1.73 23.99
N VAL A 54 32.62 -2.74 23.20
CA VAL A 54 33.85 -3.50 23.44
C VAL A 54 35.09 -2.59 23.35
N SER A 55 35.14 -1.75 22.28
CA SER A 55 36.22 -0.77 22.12
C SER A 55 36.36 0.19 23.30
N THR A 56 35.22 0.60 23.86
CA THR A 56 35.20 1.49 25.03
C THR A 56 35.64 0.77 26.31
N TRP A 57 35.25 -0.51 26.47
CA TRP A 57 35.61 -1.30 27.65
C TRP A 57 37.12 -1.63 27.68
N PHE A 58 37.72 -1.92 26.53
CA PHE A 58 39.14 -2.26 26.42
C PHE A 58 40.04 -1.05 26.15
N ASP A 59 39.52 0.18 26.23
CA ASP A 59 40.24 1.44 25.96
C ASP A 59 41.03 1.45 24.65
N LEU A 60 40.46 0.86 23.58
CA LEU A 60 41.06 0.78 22.26
C LEU A 60 40.90 2.14 21.53
N TYR A 61 41.86 3.04 21.73
CA TYR A 61 41.79 4.44 21.26
C TYR A 61 41.47 4.57 19.76
N THR A 62 42.19 3.85 18.93
CA THR A 62 42.04 3.94 17.45
C THR A 62 40.66 3.42 16.99
N LEU A 63 40.23 2.29 17.56
CA LEU A 63 38.94 1.69 17.23
C LEU A 63 37.78 2.55 17.72
N LYS A 64 37.88 3.12 18.91
CA LYS A 64 36.91 4.06 19.47
C LYS A 64 36.79 5.32 18.62
N TRP A 65 37.91 5.89 18.17
CA TRP A 65 37.91 7.03 17.28
C TRP A 65 37.23 6.70 15.93
N LEU A 66 37.58 5.55 15.34
CA LEU A 66 36.97 5.09 14.08
C LEU A 66 35.45 4.89 14.22
N MET A 67 34.99 4.24 15.31
CA MET A 67 33.57 4.03 15.57
C MET A 67 32.81 5.35 15.73
N ASN A 68 33.38 6.33 16.45
CA ASN A 68 32.77 7.65 16.60
C ASN A 68 32.62 8.35 15.24
N GLN A 69 33.62 8.24 14.35
CA GLN A 69 33.52 8.78 12.99
C GLN A 69 32.44 8.05 12.18
N MET A 70 32.39 6.73 12.27
CA MET A 70 31.36 5.93 11.59
C MET A 70 29.94 6.29 12.06
N PHE A 71 29.71 6.53 13.36
CA PHE A 71 28.42 6.98 13.85
C PHE A 71 28.05 8.38 13.32
N THR A 72 29.01 9.32 13.32
CA THR A 72 28.79 10.68 12.82
C THR A 72 28.38 10.69 11.35
N PHE A 73 29.12 9.99 10.49
CA PHE A 73 28.78 9.88 9.08
C PHE A 73 27.61 8.93 8.82
N GLY A 74 27.42 7.91 9.67
CA GLY A 74 26.33 6.96 9.61
C GLY A 74 24.96 7.62 9.80
N VAL A 75 24.86 8.61 10.68
CA VAL A 75 23.62 9.39 10.85
C VAL A 75 23.25 10.10 9.56
N VAL A 76 24.23 10.76 8.90
CA VAL A 76 24.00 11.43 7.62
C VAL A 76 23.60 10.43 6.52
N ALA A 77 24.28 9.28 6.45
CA ALA A 77 23.97 8.23 5.49
C ALA A 77 22.56 7.66 5.72
N ILE A 78 22.15 7.46 6.97
CA ILE A 78 20.80 7.02 7.32
C ILE A 78 19.77 8.03 6.81
N PHE A 79 19.96 9.33 7.04
CA PHE A 79 19.06 10.37 6.53
C PHE A 79 18.93 10.33 5.01
N ILE A 80 20.04 10.13 4.28
CA ILE A 80 20.03 10.04 2.82
C ILE A 80 19.29 8.77 2.37
N ILE A 81 19.55 7.63 2.99
CA ILE A 81 18.93 6.34 2.62
C ILE A 81 17.43 6.35 2.92
N PHE A 82 17.01 6.94 4.05
CA PHE A 82 15.59 7.03 4.44
C PHE A 82 14.89 8.30 3.95
N GLN A 83 15.55 9.13 3.14
CA GLN A 83 14.92 10.33 2.57
C GLN A 83 13.59 10.04 1.86
N PRO A 84 13.47 9.00 1.00
CA PRO A 84 12.20 8.69 0.35
C PRO A 84 11.12 8.24 1.34
N GLU A 85 11.47 7.46 2.36
CA GLU A 85 10.54 6.99 3.38
C GLU A 85 10.06 8.15 4.29
N LEU A 86 10.99 9.03 4.69
CA LEU A 86 10.66 10.23 5.47
C LEU A 86 9.76 11.17 4.67
N ARG A 87 10.04 11.35 3.38
CA ARG A 87 9.21 12.15 2.49
C ARG A 87 7.79 11.57 2.41
N ARG A 88 7.66 10.25 2.19
CA ARG A 88 6.36 9.55 2.16
C ARG A 88 5.60 9.68 3.49
N ALA A 89 6.28 9.52 4.63
CA ALA A 89 5.68 9.69 5.94
C ALA A 89 5.18 11.13 6.18
N LEU A 90 5.97 12.13 5.79
CA LEU A 90 5.59 13.54 5.88
C LEU A 90 4.44 13.89 4.92
N GLU A 91 4.43 13.34 3.72
CA GLU A 91 3.32 13.49 2.77
C GLU A 91 2.02 12.86 3.32
N GLN A 92 2.09 11.69 3.96
CA GLN A 92 0.93 11.07 4.63
C GLN A 92 0.42 11.90 5.81
N LEU A 93 1.33 12.50 6.61
CA LEU A 93 0.96 13.41 7.69
C LEU A 93 0.40 14.73 7.16
N GLY A 94 0.97 15.25 6.06
CA GLY A 94 0.53 16.50 5.42
C GLY A 94 -0.80 16.37 4.64
N ARG A 95 -1.11 15.20 4.13
CA ARG A 95 -2.42 14.86 3.52
C ARG A 95 -3.50 14.64 4.57
N GLY A 96 -3.40 15.27 5.74
CA GLY A 96 -4.27 15.14 6.90
C GLY A 96 -5.73 14.86 6.53
N LYS A 97 -6.17 13.62 6.70
CA LYS A 97 -7.56 13.15 6.60
C LYS A 97 -8.48 13.78 7.68
N LEU A 98 -8.06 14.90 8.28
CA LEU A 98 -8.73 15.49 9.46
C LEU A 98 -9.75 16.59 9.14
N PHE A 99 -9.83 17.07 7.89
CA PHE A 99 -10.77 18.14 7.56
C PHE A 99 -11.57 17.85 6.30
N ASN A 100 -12.86 17.65 6.51
CA ASN A 100 -13.98 17.77 5.58
C ASN A 100 -14.09 16.68 4.49
N ARG A 101 -14.60 15.50 4.84
CA ARG A 101 -15.32 14.62 3.91
C ARG A 101 -16.81 14.83 4.12
N GLY A 102 -17.41 15.63 3.24
CA GLY A 102 -18.83 15.91 3.23
C GLY A 102 -19.51 15.27 2.01
N ILE A 103 -20.80 15.41 1.95
CA ILE A 103 -21.73 14.95 0.90
C ILE A 103 -21.22 15.21 -0.53
N ALA A 104 -20.43 16.26 -0.74
CA ALA A 104 -19.83 16.59 -2.03
C ALA A 104 -18.82 15.54 -2.54
N ASP A 105 -18.05 14.92 -1.64
CA ASP A 105 -17.07 13.87 -2.01
C ASP A 105 -17.79 12.57 -2.44
N GLU A 106 -18.95 12.28 -1.86
CA GLU A 106 -19.73 11.07 -2.18
C GLU A 106 -20.40 11.20 -3.58
N GLU A 107 -20.94 12.36 -3.91
CA GLU A 107 -21.51 12.62 -5.25
C GLU A 107 -20.42 12.62 -6.34
N GLU A 108 -19.24 13.17 -6.04
CA GLU A 108 -18.09 13.15 -6.95
C GLU A 108 -17.60 11.72 -7.18
N PHE A 109 -17.45 10.94 -6.12
CA PHE A 109 -17.05 9.54 -6.18
C PHE A 109 -18.06 8.70 -6.97
N ALA A 110 -19.36 8.88 -6.73
CA ALA A 110 -20.42 8.18 -7.45
C ALA A 110 -20.36 8.47 -8.97
N ARG A 111 -20.11 9.72 -9.34
CA ARG A 111 -19.92 10.13 -10.73
C ARG A 111 -18.72 9.47 -11.37
N GLU A 112 -17.58 9.43 -10.66
CA GLU A 112 -16.33 8.81 -11.13
C GLU A 112 -16.50 7.31 -11.36
N ILE A 113 -17.10 6.61 -10.41
CA ILE A 113 -17.43 5.17 -10.57
C ILE A 113 -18.34 4.98 -11.80
N GLY A 114 -19.34 5.84 -12.00
CA GLY A 114 -20.19 5.80 -13.18
C GLY A 114 -19.40 5.95 -14.49
N GLU A 115 -18.43 6.85 -14.56
CA GLU A 115 -17.58 7.03 -15.73
C GLU A 115 -16.65 5.83 -15.97
N ILE A 116 -16.09 5.25 -14.89
CA ILE A 116 -15.26 4.04 -14.96
C ILE A 116 -16.08 2.86 -15.50
N ILE A 117 -17.29 2.64 -14.97
CA ILE A 117 -18.16 1.54 -15.41
C ILE A 117 -18.55 1.71 -16.89
N LYS A 118 -18.86 2.93 -17.34
CA LYS A 118 -19.13 3.20 -18.78
C LYS A 118 -17.93 2.83 -19.65
N ALA A 119 -16.71 3.19 -19.22
CA ALA A 119 -15.48 2.84 -19.93
C ALA A 119 -15.27 1.32 -19.97
N LEU A 120 -15.39 0.64 -18.83
CA LEU A 120 -15.22 -0.81 -18.71
C LEU A 120 -16.22 -1.57 -19.61
N ASN A 121 -17.48 -1.17 -19.62
CA ASN A 121 -18.52 -1.76 -20.47
C ASN A 121 -18.21 -1.59 -21.97
N TYR A 122 -17.69 -0.42 -22.37
CA TYR A 122 -17.28 -0.18 -23.75
C TYR A 122 -16.10 -1.08 -24.15
N LEU A 123 -15.06 -1.12 -23.30
CA LEU A 123 -13.84 -1.90 -23.52
C LEU A 123 -14.14 -3.41 -23.54
N SER A 124 -14.96 -3.89 -22.60
CA SER A 124 -15.42 -5.28 -22.49
C SER A 124 -16.13 -5.75 -23.76
N ARG A 125 -17.13 -5.00 -24.22
CA ARG A 125 -17.92 -5.34 -25.44
C ARG A 125 -17.06 -5.41 -26.70
N ARG A 126 -15.99 -4.62 -26.76
CA ARG A 126 -15.06 -4.57 -27.90
C ARG A 126 -13.83 -5.46 -27.72
N LYS A 127 -13.72 -6.13 -26.56
CA LYS A 127 -12.57 -6.95 -26.19
C LYS A 127 -11.24 -6.17 -26.25
N ILE A 128 -11.28 -4.95 -25.78
CA ILE A 128 -10.09 -4.11 -25.67
C ILE A 128 -9.50 -4.35 -24.27
N GLY A 129 -8.25 -4.84 -24.22
CA GLY A 129 -7.55 -5.08 -22.97
C GLY A 129 -7.29 -3.78 -22.21
N ALA A 130 -7.59 -3.77 -20.91
CA ALA A 130 -7.37 -2.61 -20.05
C ALA A 130 -6.92 -3.04 -18.65
N LEU A 131 -6.11 -2.20 -18.00
CA LEU A 131 -5.70 -2.35 -16.61
C LEU A 131 -5.79 -0.99 -15.92
N ILE A 132 -6.70 -0.86 -14.98
CA ILE A 132 -6.92 0.35 -14.19
C ILE A 132 -6.58 0.02 -12.73
N VAL A 133 -5.71 0.82 -12.12
CA VAL A 133 -5.21 0.64 -10.76
C VAL A 133 -5.56 1.85 -9.91
N PHE A 134 -6.14 1.61 -8.76
CA PHE A 134 -6.50 2.63 -7.79
C PHE A 134 -5.52 2.58 -6.61
N GLU A 135 -4.85 3.69 -6.35
CA GLU A 135 -4.06 3.88 -5.14
C GLU A 135 -4.97 3.99 -3.92
N ARG A 136 -4.58 3.33 -2.84
CA ARG A 136 -5.30 3.44 -1.55
C ARG A 136 -4.42 4.12 -0.50
N ASN A 137 -4.07 3.38 0.56
CA ASN A 137 -3.27 3.92 1.66
C ASN A 137 -1.77 3.84 1.38
N THR A 138 -1.35 2.80 0.66
CA THR A 138 0.04 2.61 0.24
C THR A 138 0.30 3.35 -1.05
N GLY A 139 1.25 4.30 -1.03
CA GLY A 139 1.61 5.06 -2.22
C GLY A 139 2.28 4.17 -3.28
N ILE A 140 1.88 4.35 -4.53
CA ILE A 140 2.42 3.63 -5.70
C ILE A 140 3.15 4.57 -6.68
N ASN A 141 3.75 5.64 -6.15
CA ASN A 141 4.41 6.68 -6.96
C ASN A 141 5.53 6.13 -7.85
N GLU A 142 6.30 5.13 -7.40
CA GLU A 142 7.37 4.52 -8.18
C GLU A 142 6.87 3.91 -9.49
N TYR A 143 5.64 3.36 -9.50
CA TYR A 143 5.02 2.82 -10.72
C TYR A 143 4.42 3.93 -11.58
N THR A 144 3.89 4.99 -10.96
CA THR A 144 3.37 6.17 -11.65
C THR A 144 4.48 6.89 -12.43
N GLU A 145 5.70 6.97 -11.88
CA GLU A 145 6.87 7.57 -12.53
C GLU A 145 7.36 6.81 -13.77
N SER A 146 7.02 5.51 -13.89
CA SER A 146 7.35 4.71 -15.07
C SER A 146 6.47 5.02 -16.28
N GLY A 147 5.33 5.66 -16.08
CA GLY A 147 4.32 5.95 -17.10
C GLY A 147 4.38 7.37 -17.64
N ILE A 148 3.42 7.68 -18.49
CA ILE A 148 3.21 9.01 -19.10
C ILE A 148 2.24 9.79 -18.21
N PRO A 149 2.63 10.96 -17.66
CA PRO A 149 1.79 11.75 -16.78
C PRO A 149 0.57 12.33 -17.56
N ILE A 150 -0.64 12.13 -17.02
CA ILE A 150 -1.89 12.61 -17.59
C ILE A 150 -2.50 13.75 -16.78
N GLN A 151 -2.55 13.60 -15.45
CA GLN A 151 -3.08 14.59 -14.50
C GLN A 151 -4.47 15.13 -14.85
N SER A 152 -5.39 14.25 -15.21
CA SER A 152 -6.75 14.62 -15.67
C SER A 152 -7.84 14.08 -14.76
N VAL A 153 -9.03 14.68 -14.83
CA VAL A 153 -10.26 14.16 -14.23
C VAL A 153 -10.65 12.82 -14.86
N ILE A 154 -11.33 11.98 -14.10
CA ILE A 154 -11.80 10.68 -14.58
C ILE A 154 -13.01 10.87 -15.49
N THR A 155 -12.87 10.49 -16.76
CA THR A 155 -13.93 10.47 -17.74
C THR A 155 -13.87 9.18 -18.56
N SER A 156 -15.04 8.65 -18.92
CA SER A 156 -15.12 7.42 -19.71
C SER A 156 -14.45 7.58 -21.07
N GLN A 157 -14.59 8.76 -21.70
CA GLN A 157 -13.99 9.06 -22.99
C GLN A 157 -12.46 9.00 -22.93
N LEU A 158 -11.85 9.57 -21.89
CA LEU A 158 -10.40 9.55 -21.74
C LEU A 158 -9.91 8.13 -21.47
N LEU A 159 -10.55 7.39 -20.56
CA LEU A 159 -10.19 6.00 -20.27
C LEU A 159 -10.29 5.12 -21.52
N ILE A 160 -11.36 5.27 -22.32
CA ILE A 160 -11.52 4.53 -23.57
C ILE A 160 -10.38 4.88 -24.54
N ASN A 161 -10.08 6.16 -24.72
CA ASN A 161 -9.03 6.60 -25.65
C ASN A 161 -7.63 6.13 -25.25
N ILE A 162 -7.35 6.08 -23.96
CA ILE A 162 -6.06 5.56 -23.46
C ILE A 162 -5.85 4.09 -23.89
N PHE A 163 -6.88 3.25 -23.79
CA PHE A 163 -6.76 1.81 -24.06
C PHE A 163 -7.01 1.42 -25.53
N ILE A 164 -7.29 2.37 -26.43
CA ILE A 164 -7.39 2.05 -27.86
C ILE A 164 -6.08 1.40 -28.34
N PRO A 165 -6.15 0.19 -28.97
CA PRO A 165 -4.96 -0.50 -29.43
C PRO A 165 -4.14 0.33 -30.43
N ASN A 166 -2.83 0.11 -30.43
CA ASN A 166 -1.85 0.79 -31.29
C ASN A 166 -1.70 2.29 -31.05
N THR A 167 -2.07 2.79 -29.86
CA THR A 167 -1.77 4.15 -29.40
C THR A 167 -0.62 4.12 -28.36
N PRO A 168 0.12 5.21 -28.15
CA PRO A 168 1.24 5.22 -27.20
C PRO A 168 0.86 4.96 -25.73
N LEU A 169 -0.41 5.13 -25.37
CA LEU A 169 -0.87 5.03 -23.98
C LEU A 169 -1.47 3.68 -23.60
N HIS A 170 -1.74 2.79 -24.59
CA HIS A 170 -2.52 1.57 -24.35
C HIS A 170 -1.74 0.42 -23.70
N ASP A 171 -0.40 0.45 -23.82
CA ASP A 171 0.45 -0.64 -23.33
C ASP A 171 0.93 -0.32 -21.91
N GLY A 172 0.25 -0.87 -20.95
CA GLY A 172 0.51 -0.67 -19.51
C GLY A 172 -0.77 -0.41 -18.73
N ALA A 173 -0.59 0.07 -17.50
CA ALA A 173 -1.68 0.38 -16.59
C ALA A 173 -2.01 1.88 -16.59
N VAL A 174 -3.26 2.19 -16.32
CA VAL A 174 -3.70 3.51 -15.88
C VAL A 174 -3.69 3.53 -14.36
N ILE A 175 -3.05 4.52 -13.77
CA ILE A 175 -3.03 4.72 -12.31
C ILE A 175 -3.92 5.91 -11.95
N ILE A 176 -4.85 5.64 -11.04
CA ILE A 176 -5.76 6.63 -10.45
C ILE A 176 -5.34 6.88 -9.01
N GLN A 177 -5.08 8.15 -8.68
CA GLN A 177 -4.74 8.60 -7.33
C GLN A 177 -5.75 9.67 -6.90
N GLY A 178 -6.48 9.40 -5.80
CA GLY A 178 -7.59 10.24 -5.39
C GLY A 178 -8.66 10.33 -6.49
N HIS A 179 -8.94 11.53 -6.97
CA HIS A 179 -9.97 11.82 -7.98
C HIS A 179 -9.41 12.05 -9.40
N LYS A 180 -8.17 11.58 -9.69
CA LYS A 180 -7.49 11.88 -10.96
C LYS A 180 -6.84 10.67 -11.59
N ILE A 181 -6.91 10.61 -12.92
CA ILE A 181 -6.00 9.79 -13.71
C ILE A 181 -4.63 10.45 -13.66
N THR A 182 -3.69 9.86 -12.91
CA THR A 182 -2.35 10.44 -12.69
C THR A 182 -1.42 10.15 -13.84
N ALA A 183 -1.37 8.88 -14.28
CA ALA A 183 -0.53 8.44 -15.39
C ALA A 183 -1.15 7.28 -16.17
N ALA A 184 -0.69 7.06 -17.38
CA ALA A 184 -1.03 5.93 -18.23
C ALA A 184 0.24 5.26 -18.76
N ALA A 185 0.11 4.07 -19.37
CA ALA A 185 1.24 3.26 -19.83
C ALA A 185 2.25 2.95 -18.72
N CYS A 186 1.77 2.77 -17.46
CA CYS A 186 2.61 2.47 -16.32
C CYS A 186 3.00 0.99 -16.30
N TYR A 187 4.28 0.70 -15.99
CA TYR A 187 4.77 -0.66 -15.79
C TYR A 187 4.56 -1.09 -14.34
N LEU A 188 4.00 -2.28 -14.18
CA LEU A 188 3.69 -2.86 -12.86
C LEU A 188 4.42 -4.19 -12.67
N PRO A 189 4.69 -4.59 -11.41
CA PRO A 189 5.27 -5.89 -11.11
C PRO A 189 4.30 -7.00 -11.52
N LEU A 190 4.83 -8.06 -12.09
CA LEU A 190 4.05 -9.25 -12.40
C LEU A 190 4.07 -10.20 -11.21
N SER A 191 2.93 -10.76 -10.84
CA SER A 191 2.89 -11.80 -9.81
C SER A 191 3.65 -13.04 -10.25
N GLU A 192 4.51 -13.54 -9.37
CA GLU A 192 5.26 -14.79 -9.53
C GLU A 192 4.57 -16.00 -8.89
N ASN A 193 3.34 -15.83 -8.39
CA ASN A 193 2.60 -16.87 -7.71
C ASN A 193 2.31 -18.05 -8.67
N PRO A 194 2.83 -19.27 -8.39
CA PRO A 194 2.68 -20.44 -9.27
C PRO A 194 1.23 -20.96 -9.33
N PHE A 195 0.38 -20.56 -8.40
CA PHE A 195 -1.03 -20.99 -8.36
C PHE A 195 -1.96 -20.15 -9.22
N ILE A 196 -1.44 -19.11 -9.88
CA ILE A 196 -2.22 -18.32 -10.83
C ILE A 196 -2.45 -19.15 -12.10
N SER A 197 -3.70 -19.19 -12.57
CA SER A 197 -4.06 -19.87 -13.81
C SER A 197 -3.19 -19.37 -14.98
N LYS A 198 -2.66 -20.32 -15.77
CA LYS A 198 -1.86 -20.01 -16.96
C LYS A 198 -2.65 -19.30 -18.07
N GLU A 199 -3.98 -19.35 -18.00
CA GLU A 199 -4.87 -18.66 -18.92
C GLU A 199 -4.91 -17.14 -18.70
N LEU A 200 -4.37 -16.66 -17.57
CA LEU A 200 -4.34 -15.22 -17.25
C LEU A 200 -3.15 -14.58 -17.96
N GLY A 201 -3.45 -13.61 -18.83
CA GLY A 201 -2.46 -12.82 -19.56
C GLY A 201 -1.68 -11.85 -18.64
N THR A 202 -0.75 -11.11 -19.25
CA THR A 202 0.17 -10.20 -18.56
C THR A 202 -0.55 -9.13 -17.73
N ARG A 203 -1.66 -8.56 -18.23
CA ARG A 203 -2.45 -7.55 -17.49
C ARG A 203 -3.06 -8.10 -16.21
N HIS A 204 -3.53 -9.34 -16.20
CA HIS A 204 -4.01 -9.97 -14.97
C HIS A 204 -2.88 -10.24 -13.97
N ARG A 205 -1.73 -10.71 -14.46
CA ARG A 205 -0.55 -10.91 -13.59
C ARG A 205 -0.03 -9.62 -13.00
N ALA A 206 -0.09 -8.52 -13.77
CA ALA A 206 0.26 -7.19 -13.30
C ALA A 206 -0.73 -6.67 -12.24
N ALA A 207 -2.03 -6.88 -12.45
CA ALA A 207 -3.07 -6.53 -11.49
C ALA A 207 -2.89 -7.25 -10.14
N ILE A 208 -2.61 -8.56 -10.19
CA ILE A 208 -2.33 -9.35 -8.99
C ILE A 208 -1.03 -8.87 -8.34
N GLY A 209 0.04 -8.71 -9.13
CA GLY A 209 1.36 -8.31 -8.62
C GLY A 209 1.34 -6.97 -7.88
N ILE A 210 0.67 -5.95 -8.42
CA ILE A 210 0.56 -4.66 -7.71
C ILE A 210 -0.28 -4.77 -6.45
N SER A 211 -1.29 -5.64 -6.41
CA SER A 211 -2.10 -5.88 -5.22
C SER A 211 -1.44 -6.79 -4.18
N GLU A 212 -0.35 -7.51 -4.53
CA GLU A 212 0.51 -8.26 -3.60
C GLU A 212 1.52 -7.35 -2.90
N VAL A 213 2.02 -6.33 -3.60
CA VAL A 213 3.05 -5.41 -3.10
C VAL A 213 2.47 -4.31 -2.21
N GLY A 214 1.19 -3.98 -2.41
CA GLY A 214 0.50 -2.93 -1.68
C GLY A 214 -0.97 -3.26 -1.45
N ASP A 215 -1.76 -2.25 -1.11
CA ASP A 215 -3.21 -2.35 -0.91
C ASP A 215 -4.01 -1.79 -2.11
N ALA A 216 -3.38 -1.71 -3.29
CA ALA A 216 -4.01 -1.21 -4.49
C ALA A 216 -5.16 -2.11 -4.97
N VAL A 217 -6.20 -1.49 -5.49
CA VAL A 217 -7.32 -2.17 -6.15
C VAL A 217 -7.13 -2.08 -7.65
N SER A 218 -7.23 -3.20 -8.37
CA SER A 218 -6.98 -3.23 -9.80
C SER A 218 -8.15 -3.87 -10.58
N ILE A 219 -8.56 -3.24 -11.66
CA ILE A 219 -9.59 -3.75 -12.57
C ILE A 219 -8.93 -4.10 -13.90
N VAL A 220 -9.23 -5.30 -14.41
CA VAL A 220 -8.72 -5.79 -15.69
C VAL A 220 -9.87 -6.09 -16.63
N VAL A 221 -9.74 -5.68 -17.88
CA VAL A 221 -10.55 -6.16 -18.99
C VAL A 221 -9.69 -7.09 -19.86
N SER A 222 -10.16 -8.32 -20.07
CA SER A 222 -9.47 -9.29 -20.92
C SER A 222 -9.63 -8.95 -22.39
N GLU A 223 -8.54 -8.89 -23.14
CA GLU A 223 -8.58 -8.70 -24.60
C GLU A 223 -9.04 -9.95 -25.35
N GLU A 224 -8.95 -11.13 -24.73
CA GLU A 224 -9.38 -12.38 -25.36
C GLU A 224 -10.88 -12.63 -25.18
N THR A 225 -11.37 -12.47 -23.95
CA THR A 225 -12.75 -12.80 -23.58
C THR A 225 -13.67 -11.59 -23.46
N GLY A 226 -13.11 -10.42 -23.11
CA GLY A 226 -13.86 -9.23 -22.72
C GLY A 226 -14.34 -9.26 -21.28
N GLN A 227 -14.04 -10.31 -20.52
CA GLN A 227 -14.44 -10.43 -19.11
C GLN A 227 -13.73 -9.38 -18.25
N ILE A 228 -14.48 -8.84 -17.29
CA ILE A 228 -13.95 -7.91 -16.30
C ILE A 228 -13.54 -8.70 -15.05
N SER A 229 -12.34 -8.44 -14.55
CA SER A 229 -11.80 -9.05 -13.34
C SER A 229 -11.38 -7.97 -12.36
N LEU A 230 -11.49 -8.25 -11.06
CA LEU A 230 -11.08 -7.38 -9.98
C LEU A 230 -9.98 -8.07 -9.17
N ALA A 231 -8.86 -7.41 -8.96
CA ALA A 231 -7.75 -7.91 -8.13
C ALA A 231 -7.58 -7.04 -6.88
N ILE A 232 -7.55 -7.69 -5.71
CA ILE A 232 -7.40 -7.09 -4.38
C ILE A 232 -6.59 -8.06 -3.52
N ASP A 233 -5.62 -7.58 -2.75
CA ASP A 233 -4.83 -8.36 -1.79
C ASP A 233 -4.24 -9.65 -2.38
N GLY A 234 -3.71 -9.61 -3.60
CA GLY A 234 -3.14 -10.75 -4.29
C GLY A 234 -4.16 -11.78 -4.81
N GLN A 235 -5.44 -11.50 -4.72
CA GLN A 235 -6.50 -12.38 -5.19
C GLN A 235 -7.25 -11.75 -6.37
N VAL A 236 -7.69 -12.58 -7.32
CA VAL A 236 -8.46 -12.14 -8.47
C VAL A 236 -9.85 -12.77 -8.49
N VAL A 237 -10.88 -11.93 -8.62
CA VAL A 237 -12.26 -12.34 -8.89
C VAL A 237 -12.51 -12.15 -10.38
N ARG A 238 -12.70 -13.26 -11.11
CA ARG A 238 -12.94 -13.25 -12.56
C ARG A 238 -14.42 -13.10 -12.87
N ASP A 239 -14.70 -12.53 -14.04
CA ASP A 239 -16.06 -12.39 -14.58
C ASP A 239 -17.03 -11.74 -13.60
N ILE A 240 -16.56 -10.66 -12.98
CA ILE A 240 -17.36 -9.93 -11.97
C ILE A 240 -18.50 -9.17 -12.66
N LYS A 241 -19.73 -9.34 -12.16
CA LYS A 241 -20.89 -8.61 -12.65
C LYS A 241 -20.80 -7.13 -12.23
N GLU A 242 -21.38 -6.25 -13.07
CA GLU A 242 -21.36 -4.80 -12.86
C GLU A 242 -21.81 -4.39 -11.45
N GLU A 243 -22.95 -4.93 -10.98
CA GLU A 243 -23.50 -4.61 -9.66
C GLU A 243 -22.54 -4.98 -8.52
N SER A 244 -21.91 -6.17 -8.64
CA SER A 244 -20.93 -6.66 -7.66
C SER A 244 -19.64 -5.84 -7.72
N LEU A 245 -19.22 -5.42 -8.92
CA LEU A 245 -18.06 -4.56 -9.11
C LEU A 245 -18.28 -3.20 -8.46
N ILE A 246 -19.41 -2.56 -8.72
CA ILE A 246 -19.79 -1.27 -8.11
C ILE A 246 -19.78 -1.40 -6.58
N SER A 247 -20.46 -2.42 -6.03
CA SER A 247 -20.48 -2.66 -4.59
C SER A 247 -19.08 -2.81 -3.99
N LYS A 248 -18.20 -3.56 -4.67
CA LYS A 248 -16.81 -3.75 -4.23
C LYS A 248 -15.99 -2.47 -4.32
N LEU A 249 -16.17 -1.65 -5.36
CA LEU A 249 -15.48 -0.38 -5.48
C LEU A 249 -15.90 0.60 -4.37
N TYR A 250 -17.19 0.62 -4.01
CA TYR A 250 -17.67 1.41 -2.87
C TYR A 250 -17.11 0.89 -1.53
N GLU A 251 -17.05 -0.43 -1.34
CA GLU A 251 -16.49 -1.05 -0.13
C GLU A 251 -15.00 -0.71 0.04
N GLU A 252 -14.22 -0.75 -1.06
CA GLU A 252 -12.77 -0.63 -1.01
C GLU A 252 -12.26 0.81 -1.15
N LEU A 253 -12.94 1.64 -1.92
CA LEU A 253 -12.50 2.99 -2.29
C LEU A 253 -13.40 4.10 -1.76
N GLY A 254 -14.61 3.77 -1.31
CA GLY A 254 -15.60 4.75 -0.88
C GLY A 254 -15.14 5.63 0.30
N PRO A 255 -15.69 6.84 0.44
CA PRO A 255 -15.29 7.81 1.46
C PRO A 255 -15.47 7.30 2.91
N ASP A 256 -16.44 6.42 3.16
CA ASP A 256 -16.72 5.86 4.49
C ASP A 256 -15.95 4.56 4.81
N SER A 257 -15.09 4.11 3.90
CA SER A 257 -14.33 2.89 4.08
C SER A 257 -13.25 3.03 5.16
N SER A 258 -13.64 2.93 6.45
CA SER A 258 -12.69 2.94 7.56
C SER A 258 -11.91 1.60 7.65
N PRO A 259 -10.61 1.63 8.03
CA PRO A 259 -9.75 0.43 8.04
C PRO A 259 -10.22 -0.69 8.98
N ASN A 260 -11.09 -0.39 9.94
CA ASN A 260 -11.50 -1.34 10.98
C ASN A 260 -12.76 -2.17 10.63
N GLU A 261 -13.59 -1.71 9.69
CA GLU A 261 -14.77 -2.47 9.25
C GLU A 261 -14.45 -3.45 8.11
N LYS A 262 -13.46 -3.13 7.30
CA LYS A 262 -12.98 -3.95 6.17
C LYS A 262 -12.58 -5.37 6.56
N ARG A 263 -11.95 -5.52 7.73
CA ARG A 263 -11.48 -6.83 8.24
C ARG A 263 -12.62 -7.73 8.71
N LYS A 264 -13.77 -7.18 9.10
CA LYS A 264 -14.94 -7.94 9.57
C LYS A 264 -15.84 -8.42 8.44
N SER A 265 -15.96 -7.67 7.34
CA SER A 265 -16.78 -8.02 6.18
C SER A 265 -16.22 -9.21 5.40
N PHE A 266 -14.91 -9.25 5.17
CA PHE A 266 -14.25 -10.34 4.44
C PHE A 266 -14.41 -11.71 5.12
N TRP A 267 -14.38 -11.76 6.45
CA TRP A 267 -14.58 -13.01 7.21
C TRP A 267 -16.04 -13.45 7.27
N ARG A 268 -17.01 -12.52 7.25
CA ARG A 268 -18.45 -12.85 7.22
C ARG A 268 -18.89 -13.52 5.93
N THR A 269 -18.36 -13.10 4.78
CA THR A 269 -18.70 -13.69 3.48
C THR A 269 -18.15 -15.11 3.33
N LYS A 270 -16.98 -15.39 3.94
CA LYS A 270 -16.36 -16.71 3.92
C LYS A 270 -17.08 -17.74 4.81
N GLU A 271 -17.73 -17.30 5.89
CA GLU A 271 -18.53 -18.17 6.76
C GLU A 271 -19.93 -18.46 6.18
N ALA A 272 -20.51 -17.53 5.44
CA ALA A 272 -21.80 -17.72 4.78
C ALA A 272 -21.73 -18.74 3.63
N GLY A 273 -20.61 -18.78 2.88
CA GLY A 273 -20.39 -19.76 1.82
C GLY A 273 -20.12 -21.19 2.30
N LYS A 274 -19.77 -21.38 3.58
CA LYS A 274 -19.45 -22.71 4.16
C LYS A 274 -20.64 -23.40 4.81
N LYS A 275 -21.81 -22.73 4.91
CA LYS A 275 -23.05 -23.28 5.49
C LYS A 275 -24.05 -23.78 4.47
N ASN A 276 -23.80 -23.63 3.16
CA ASN A 276 -24.70 -24.06 2.08
C ASN A 276 -24.00 -25.02 1.09
N GLY A 277 -23.03 -25.81 1.57
CA GLY A 277 -22.41 -26.89 0.83
C GLY A 277 -22.40 -28.17 1.64
#